data_291b843d389ed0fdd6aad02c7a6d86d7
#
_entry.id   291b843d389ed0fdd6aad02c7a6d86d7
#
_cell.length_a   1.000
_cell.length_b   1.000
_cell.length_c   1.000
_cell.angle_alpha   90.00
_cell.angle_beta   90.00
_cell.angle_gamma   90.00
#
_symmetry.space_group_name_H-M   'P 1'
#
loop_
_entity.id
_entity.type
_entity.pdbx_description
1 polymer ?
#
loop_
_entity_poly.entity_id
_entity_poly.type
_entity_poly.pdbx_seq_one_letter_code
_entity_poly.pdbx_strand_id
1 'polypeptide(L)'
;SNGKVLNAVAGRVPWLIGGAADLAPSTKTLITDPEAGSFQRPYAPGSAPGDYGGRNLHFGIREFAMAAACNGLSLSKVRSYGAGFLIFSDYCRAAIRLAALMEIPVIYVFTHDSIGLGEDGPTHQPIEQIPSLRAMPGIMVFRPCDANEVAECWRVFMPMKH
;
A
#
# COMPACT_ATOMS: atom_id res chain seq x y z
N SER A 1 -10.01 -1.70 11.81
CA SER A 1 -9.20 -0.82 10.96
C SER A 1 -8.32 -1.65 10.03
N ASN A 2 -7.88 -1.06 8.92
CA ASN A 2 -6.96 -1.72 7.98
C ASN A 2 -5.72 -2.30 8.66
N GLY A 3 -5.13 -1.60 9.63
CA GLY A 3 -3.95 -2.07 10.34
C GLY A 3 -4.15 -3.40 11.08
N LYS A 4 -5.32 -3.62 11.67
CA LYS A 4 -5.61 -4.91 12.32
C LYS A 4 -5.70 -6.05 11.30
N VAL A 5 -6.33 -5.79 10.15
CA VAL A 5 -6.48 -6.80 9.08
C VAL A 5 -5.13 -7.07 8.43
N LEU A 6 -4.38 -6.03 8.06
CA LEU A 6 -3.03 -6.17 7.50
C LEU A 6 -2.14 -7.02 8.40
N ASN A 7 -2.12 -6.74 9.71
CA ASN A 7 -1.29 -7.47 10.65
C ASN A 7 -1.73 -8.92 10.85
N ALA A 8 -3.04 -9.19 10.84
CA ALA A 8 -3.54 -10.55 10.86
C ALA A 8 -3.15 -11.35 9.60
N VAL A 9 -3.19 -10.71 8.43
CA VAL A 9 -2.72 -11.31 7.17
C VAL A 9 -1.20 -11.51 7.20
N ALA A 10 -0.44 -10.50 7.62
CA ALA A 10 1.02 -10.55 7.67
C ALA A 10 1.55 -11.68 8.57
N GLY A 11 0.85 -11.99 9.68
CA GLY A 11 1.18 -13.13 10.55
C GLY A 11 0.93 -14.50 9.92
N ARG A 12 0.16 -14.57 8.83
CA ARG A 12 -0.12 -15.82 8.08
C ARG A 12 0.60 -15.89 6.74
N VAL A 13 1.09 -14.76 6.24
CA VAL A 13 1.70 -14.62 4.91
C VAL A 13 3.08 -13.97 5.08
N PRO A 14 4.12 -14.77 5.40
CA PRO A 14 5.46 -14.23 5.65
C PRO A 14 6.11 -13.56 4.44
N TRP A 15 5.62 -13.81 3.23
CA TRP A 15 6.06 -13.15 2.00
C TRP A 15 5.23 -11.90 1.63
N LEU A 16 4.37 -11.40 2.55
CA LEU A 16 3.76 -10.08 2.41
C LEU A 16 4.76 -9.01 2.83
N ILE A 17 5.11 -8.14 1.91
CA ILE A 17 6.09 -7.07 2.11
C ILE A 17 5.56 -5.76 1.51
N GLY A 18 5.83 -4.64 2.13
CA GLY A 18 5.40 -3.35 1.59
C GLY A 18 5.60 -2.21 2.56
N GLY A 19 4.95 -1.11 2.29
CA GLY A 19 5.07 0.09 3.12
C GLY A 19 4.33 1.27 2.52
N ALA A 20 4.64 2.46 2.99
CA ALA A 20 3.97 3.67 2.56
C ALA A 20 4.97 4.75 2.11
N ALA A 21 4.46 5.70 1.34
CA ALA A 21 5.20 6.90 0.97
C ALA A 21 5.21 7.89 2.15
N ASP A 22 5.97 7.53 3.19
CA ASP A 22 6.13 8.28 4.46
C ASP A 22 4.84 8.47 5.28
N LEU A 23 3.83 7.65 5.07
CA LEU A 23 2.50 7.78 5.68
C LEU A 23 2.05 6.53 6.45
N ALA A 24 2.94 5.59 6.76
CA ALA A 24 2.58 4.33 7.40
C ALA A 24 1.79 4.47 8.71
N PRO A 25 2.10 5.42 9.62
CA PRO A 25 1.31 5.63 10.82
C PRO A 25 -0.12 6.10 10.54
N SER A 26 -0.30 6.98 9.56
CA SER A 26 -1.62 7.54 9.17
C SER A 26 -2.45 6.54 8.40
N THR A 27 -1.86 5.83 7.45
CA THR A 27 -2.54 4.82 6.63
C THR A 27 -2.77 3.50 7.38
N LYS A 28 -2.17 3.33 8.56
CA LYS A 28 -2.21 2.08 9.35
C LYS A 28 -1.73 0.86 8.53
N THR A 29 -0.57 1.02 7.89
CA THR A 29 0.00 0.00 7.01
C THR A 29 1.39 -0.49 7.45
N LEU A 30 1.75 -0.25 8.69
CA LEU A 30 2.94 -0.85 9.28
C LEU A 30 2.64 -2.29 9.73
N ILE A 31 3.51 -3.23 9.38
CA ILE A 31 3.52 -4.57 9.97
C ILE A 31 4.18 -4.45 11.33
N THR A 32 3.40 -4.66 12.39
CA THR A 32 3.83 -4.41 13.78
C THR A 32 4.48 -5.61 14.45
N ASP A 33 4.50 -6.77 13.80
CA ASP A 33 5.25 -7.93 14.26
C ASP A 33 6.74 -7.57 14.35
N PRO A 34 7.38 -7.72 15.53
CA PRO A 34 8.80 -7.42 15.69
C PRO A 34 9.72 -8.18 14.71
N GLU A 35 9.34 -9.41 14.34
CA GLU A 35 10.09 -10.21 13.38
C GLU A 35 9.99 -9.70 11.93
N ALA A 36 8.96 -8.90 11.64
CA ALA A 36 8.81 -8.30 10.31
C ALA A 36 9.90 -7.25 10.03
N GLY A 37 10.35 -6.54 11.04
CA GLY A 37 11.44 -5.57 10.93
C GLY A 37 11.27 -4.49 9.86
N SER A 38 12.25 -3.61 9.77
CA SER A 38 12.37 -2.60 8.71
C SER A 38 13.43 -3.02 7.69
N PHE A 39 13.08 -2.96 6.41
CA PHE A 39 14.03 -3.17 5.33
C PHE A 39 14.93 -1.93 5.20
N GLN A 40 16.13 -2.04 5.70
CA GLN A 40 17.09 -0.94 5.65
C GLN A 40 18.51 -1.47 5.84
N ARG A 41 19.48 -0.59 5.57
CA ARG A 41 20.88 -0.91 5.85
C ARG A 41 21.07 -1.24 7.34
N PRO A 42 21.66 -2.37 7.69
CA PRO A 42 22.01 -2.69 9.07
C PRO A 42 22.88 -1.57 9.69
N TYR A 43 22.57 -1.22 10.94
CA TYR A 43 23.34 -0.22 11.71
C TYR A 43 23.36 1.20 11.12
N ALA A 44 22.33 1.61 10.38
CA ALA A 44 22.23 3.00 9.97
C ALA A 44 22.07 3.91 11.22
N PRO A 45 23.00 4.86 11.48
CA PRO A 45 22.91 5.73 12.65
C PRO A 45 21.62 6.51 12.70
N GLY A 46 20.94 6.54 13.86
CA GLY A 46 19.71 7.29 14.07
C GLY A 46 18.44 6.66 13.49
N SER A 47 18.53 5.49 12.86
CA SER A 47 17.36 4.77 12.36
C SER A 47 16.88 3.71 13.36
N ALA A 48 15.61 3.28 13.21
CA ALA A 48 15.12 2.11 13.92
C ALA A 48 15.91 0.87 13.50
N PRO A 49 16.03 -0.13 14.39
CA PRO A 49 16.68 -1.40 14.03
C PRO A 49 16.05 -2.04 12.80
N GLY A 50 16.88 -2.53 11.89
CA GLY A 50 16.43 -3.22 10.69
C GLY A 50 17.57 -3.87 9.93
N ASP A 51 17.21 -4.64 8.92
CA ASP A 51 18.14 -5.31 8.03
C ASP A 51 17.51 -5.51 6.64
N TYR A 52 18.22 -6.16 5.74
CA TYR A 52 17.71 -6.45 4.39
C TYR A 52 16.67 -7.58 4.33
N GLY A 53 16.40 -8.25 5.44
CA GLY A 53 15.28 -9.19 5.59
C GLY A 53 13.97 -8.55 6.05
N GLY A 54 14.00 -7.25 6.39
CA GLY A 54 12.83 -6.52 6.88
C GLY A 54 11.69 -6.48 5.86
N ARG A 55 10.46 -6.52 6.36
CA ARG A 55 9.24 -6.54 5.55
C ARG A 55 8.55 -5.18 5.44
N ASN A 56 8.92 -4.21 6.27
CA ASN A 56 8.46 -2.84 6.18
C ASN A 56 9.41 -2.02 5.32
N LEU A 57 8.93 -1.57 4.16
CA LEU A 57 9.68 -0.73 3.25
C LEU A 57 9.39 0.75 3.51
N HIS A 58 10.43 1.56 3.56
CA HIS A 58 10.34 3.00 3.78
C HIS A 58 10.66 3.75 2.48
N PHE A 59 9.63 4.07 1.72
CA PHE A 59 9.80 4.69 0.39
C PHE A 59 10.09 6.19 0.45
N GLY A 60 9.83 6.84 1.59
CA GLY A 60 9.80 8.29 1.68
C GLY A 60 8.64 8.88 0.85
N ILE A 61 8.62 10.18 0.64
CA ILE A 61 7.59 10.85 -0.19
C ILE A 61 7.91 10.62 -1.67
N ARG A 62 7.66 9.40 -2.16
CA ARG A 62 7.99 8.93 -3.53
C ARG A 62 6.97 7.91 -4.02
N GLU A 63 5.74 8.36 -4.27
CA GLU A 63 4.62 7.49 -4.64
C GLU A 63 4.88 6.69 -5.91
N PHE A 64 5.46 7.31 -6.93
CA PHE A 64 5.80 6.60 -8.17
C PHE A 64 6.84 5.49 -7.92
N ALA A 65 7.93 5.81 -7.22
CA ALA A 65 8.96 4.83 -6.90
C ALA A 65 8.43 3.70 -6.02
N MET A 66 7.57 4.01 -5.04
CA MET A 66 6.88 3.04 -4.21
C MET A 66 6.07 2.06 -5.08
N ALA A 67 5.21 2.58 -5.94
CA ALA A 67 4.35 1.76 -6.78
C ALA A 67 5.17 0.93 -7.78
N ALA A 68 6.21 1.50 -8.39
CA ALA A 68 7.10 0.79 -9.30
C ALA A 68 7.90 -0.31 -8.59
N ALA A 69 8.38 -0.06 -7.36
CA ALA A 69 9.03 -1.09 -6.55
C ALA A 69 8.07 -2.23 -6.19
N CYS A 70 6.83 -1.92 -5.82
CA CYS A 70 5.79 -2.93 -5.59
C CYS A 70 5.51 -3.78 -6.85
N ASN A 71 5.51 -3.17 -8.02
CA ASN A 71 5.40 -3.92 -9.29
C ASN A 71 6.57 -4.90 -9.47
N GLY A 72 7.80 -4.44 -9.23
CA GLY A 72 8.99 -5.30 -9.32
C GLY A 72 8.97 -6.46 -8.33
N LEU A 73 8.56 -6.21 -7.08
CA LEU A 73 8.37 -7.25 -6.07
C LEU A 73 7.32 -8.28 -6.51
N SER A 74 6.20 -7.82 -7.05
CA SER A 74 5.14 -8.71 -7.53
C SER A 74 5.61 -9.58 -8.70
N LEU A 75 6.38 -9.03 -9.64
CA LEU A 75 7.01 -9.80 -10.72
C LEU A 75 7.97 -10.86 -10.17
N SER A 76 8.60 -10.61 -9.03
CA SER A 76 9.46 -11.57 -8.32
C SER A 76 8.67 -12.56 -7.44
N LYS A 77 7.35 -12.63 -7.60
CA LYS A 77 6.43 -13.52 -6.85
C LYS A 77 6.33 -13.21 -5.35
N VAL A 78 6.69 -12.02 -4.95
CA VAL A 78 6.46 -11.52 -3.60
C VAL A 78 5.11 -10.81 -3.55
N ARG A 79 4.30 -11.06 -2.53
CA ARG A 79 3.06 -10.32 -2.33
C ARG A 79 3.38 -8.93 -1.81
N SER A 80 3.17 -7.92 -2.63
CA SER A 80 3.55 -6.55 -2.31
C SER A 80 2.35 -5.65 -2.08
N TYR A 81 2.54 -4.66 -1.20
CA TYR A 81 1.59 -3.56 -1.05
C TYR A 81 2.31 -2.21 -0.94
N GLY A 82 1.68 -1.18 -1.50
CA GLY A 82 2.08 0.21 -1.35
C GLY A 82 0.93 1.04 -0.79
N ALA A 83 1.22 2.02 0.06
CA ALA A 83 0.19 2.80 0.72
C ALA A 83 0.46 4.31 0.72
N GLY A 84 -0.62 5.08 0.71
CA GLY A 84 -0.57 6.53 0.76
C GLY A 84 -1.95 7.14 0.97
N PHE A 85 -2.05 8.45 0.89
CA PHE A 85 -3.34 9.11 0.80
C PHE A 85 -3.87 9.05 -0.63
N LEU A 86 -5.18 8.95 -0.79
CA LEU A 86 -5.77 8.76 -2.12
C LEU A 86 -5.47 9.88 -3.09
N ILE A 87 -5.42 11.14 -2.62
CA ILE A 87 -5.08 12.28 -3.48
C ILE A 87 -3.70 12.08 -4.16
N PHE A 88 -2.73 11.48 -3.46
CA PHE A 88 -1.39 11.26 -3.98
C PHE A 88 -1.29 10.03 -4.90
N SER A 89 -2.39 9.30 -5.12
CA SER A 89 -2.43 8.29 -6.18
C SER A 89 -2.13 8.87 -7.57
N ASP A 90 -2.36 10.17 -7.75
CA ASP A 90 -2.01 10.88 -8.98
C ASP A 90 -0.51 10.77 -9.31
N TYR A 91 0.36 10.82 -8.28
CA TYR A 91 1.80 10.68 -8.48
C TYR A 91 2.26 9.26 -8.85
N CYS A 92 1.52 8.24 -8.45
CA CYS A 92 1.85 6.84 -8.80
C CYS A 92 0.97 6.26 -9.91
N ARG A 93 0.13 7.06 -10.53
CA ARG A 93 -0.85 6.65 -11.53
C ARG A 93 -0.24 5.84 -12.67
N ALA A 94 0.92 6.27 -13.20
CA ALA A 94 1.59 5.56 -14.29
C ALA A 94 2.04 4.16 -13.88
N ALA A 95 2.58 3.99 -12.67
CA ALA A 95 2.98 2.68 -12.15
C ALA A 95 1.78 1.77 -11.89
N ILE A 96 0.67 2.31 -11.37
CA ILE A 96 -0.60 1.58 -11.19
C ILE A 96 -1.11 1.09 -12.56
N ARG A 97 -1.10 1.97 -13.57
CA ARG A 97 -1.51 1.61 -14.94
C ARG A 97 -0.65 0.47 -15.50
N LEU A 98 0.66 0.48 -15.24
CA LEU A 98 1.56 -0.59 -15.66
C LEU A 98 1.27 -1.90 -14.91
N ALA A 99 0.95 -1.86 -13.62
CA ALA A 99 0.56 -3.05 -12.88
C ALA A 99 -0.65 -3.75 -13.52
N ALA A 100 -1.67 -2.95 -13.91
CA ALA A 100 -2.84 -3.46 -14.62
C ALA A 100 -2.48 -4.05 -15.99
N LEU A 101 -1.64 -3.37 -16.77
CA LEU A 101 -1.22 -3.83 -18.09
C LEU A 101 -0.41 -5.13 -18.02
N MET A 102 0.38 -5.31 -16.97
CA MET A 102 1.17 -6.51 -16.72
C MET A 102 0.36 -7.62 -16.02
N GLU A 103 -0.89 -7.35 -15.65
CA GLU A 103 -1.76 -8.29 -14.93
C GLU A 103 -1.10 -8.85 -13.66
N ILE A 104 -0.43 -7.99 -12.89
CA ILE A 104 0.26 -8.38 -11.65
C ILE A 104 -0.54 -8.01 -10.40
N PRO A 105 -0.57 -8.88 -9.38
CA PRO A 105 -1.44 -8.73 -8.22
C PRO A 105 -0.84 -7.83 -7.13
N VAL A 106 -0.54 -6.58 -7.45
CA VAL A 106 -0.09 -5.56 -6.49
C VAL A 106 -1.28 -5.01 -5.72
N ILE A 107 -1.11 -4.78 -4.44
CA ILE A 107 -2.13 -4.16 -3.58
C ILE A 107 -1.74 -2.71 -3.31
N TYR A 108 -2.62 -1.77 -3.64
CA TYR A 108 -2.48 -0.37 -3.29
C TYR A 108 -3.53 -0.01 -2.23
N VAL A 109 -3.05 0.48 -1.07
CA VAL A 109 -3.91 0.85 0.06
C VAL A 109 -3.93 2.37 0.16
N PHE A 110 -5.04 2.97 -0.27
CA PHE A 110 -5.24 4.40 -0.17
C PHE A 110 -6.24 4.74 0.92
N THR A 111 -5.89 5.70 1.77
CA THR A 111 -6.75 6.23 2.83
C THR A 111 -7.03 7.71 2.60
N HIS A 112 -7.77 8.36 3.50
CA HIS A 112 -8.12 9.78 3.39
C HIS A 112 -8.81 10.06 2.05
N ASP A 113 -9.88 9.32 1.79
CA ASP A 113 -10.43 9.08 0.45
C ASP A 113 -11.65 9.96 0.10
N SER A 114 -11.85 11.07 0.80
CA SER A 114 -12.97 11.95 0.51
C SER A 114 -12.73 13.42 0.87
N ILE A 115 -13.63 14.29 0.40
CA ILE A 115 -13.67 15.70 0.79
C ILE A 115 -13.96 15.88 2.29
N GLY A 116 -14.42 14.86 3.00
CA GLY A 116 -14.66 14.87 4.43
C GLY A 116 -13.40 14.77 5.29
N LEU A 117 -12.21 14.77 4.69
CA LEU A 117 -10.92 14.67 5.40
C LEU A 117 -10.72 15.78 6.45
N GLY A 118 -11.24 16.97 6.19
CA GLY A 118 -11.28 18.04 7.18
C GLY A 118 -10.05 18.93 7.16
N GLU A 119 -9.28 18.94 8.26
CA GLU A 119 -8.26 19.96 8.54
C GLU A 119 -7.08 20.00 7.55
N ASP A 120 -6.75 18.91 6.90
CA ASP A 120 -5.68 18.87 5.88
C ASP A 120 -6.02 19.71 4.64
N GLY A 121 -7.29 20.01 4.44
CA GLY A 121 -7.79 20.95 3.45
C GLY A 121 -7.77 20.44 2.01
N PRO A 122 -8.03 21.36 1.04
CA PRO A 122 -8.28 21.02 -0.37
C PRO A 122 -7.14 20.26 -1.05
N THR A 123 -5.89 20.46 -0.63
CA THR A 123 -4.72 19.79 -1.19
C THR A 123 -4.71 18.28 -0.91
N HIS A 124 -5.51 17.84 0.05
CA HIS A 124 -5.58 16.45 0.51
C HIS A 124 -6.96 15.82 0.31
N GLN A 125 -7.92 16.55 -0.22
CA GLN A 125 -9.31 16.15 -0.40
C GLN A 125 -9.56 15.64 -1.82
N PRO A 126 -9.57 14.31 -2.07
CA PRO A 126 -9.72 13.75 -3.40
C PRO A 126 -11.17 13.90 -3.89
N ILE A 127 -11.32 14.14 -5.20
CA ILE A 127 -12.60 14.21 -5.91
C ILE A 127 -12.60 13.25 -7.09
N GLU A 128 -11.68 13.48 -8.05
CA GLU A 128 -11.62 12.76 -9.32
C GLU A 128 -10.82 11.44 -9.27
N GLN A 129 -10.09 11.16 -8.19
CA GLN A 129 -9.19 10.01 -8.11
C GLN A 129 -9.91 8.68 -8.24
N ILE A 130 -11.03 8.48 -7.53
CA ILE A 130 -11.79 7.22 -7.61
C ILE A 130 -12.35 6.97 -9.01
N PRO A 131 -13.10 7.91 -9.63
CA PRO A 131 -13.55 7.73 -11.02
C PRO A 131 -12.41 7.48 -11.99
N SER A 132 -11.31 8.19 -11.82
CA SER A 132 -10.16 8.05 -12.70
C SER A 132 -9.42 6.72 -12.54
N LEU A 133 -9.32 6.17 -11.34
CA LEU A 133 -8.79 4.82 -11.12
C LEU A 133 -9.73 3.75 -11.70
N ARG A 134 -11.04 3.91 -11.51
CA ARG A 134 -12.05 3.01 -12.09
C ARG A 134 -12.08 3.01 -13.61
N ALA A 135 -11.63 4.10 -14.24
CA ALA A 135 -11.53 4.19 -15.70
C ALA A 135 -10.33 3.39 -16.29
N MET A 136 -9.40 2.93 -15.46
CA MET A 136 -8.27 2.11 -15.93
C MET A 136 -8.72 0.67 -16.15
N PRO A 137 -8.59 0.09 -17.36
CA PRO A 137 -8.86 -1.33 -17.58
C PRO A 137 -7.94 -2.21 -16.72
N GLY A 138 -8.49 -3.28 -16.15
CA GLY A 138 -7.71 -4.24 -15.35
C GLY A 138 -7.48 -3.85 -13.89
N ILE A 139 -7.93 -2.69 -13.44
CA ILE A 139 -7.87 -2.28 -12.03
C ILE A 139 -9.17 -2.63 -11.32
N MET A 140 -9.06 -3.28 -10.18
CA MET A 140 -10.17 -3.45 -9.24
C MET A 140 -10.08 -2.38 -8.16
N VAL A 141 -11.12 -1.57 -8.03
CA VAL A 141 -11.21 -0.49 -7.04
C VAL A 141 -12.28 -0.81 -6.03
N PHE A 142 -11.88 -1.08 -4.80
CA PHE A 142 -12.76 -1.30 -3.66
C PHE A 142 -12.74 -0.07 -2.75
N ARG A 143 -13.87 0.23 -2.15
CA ARG A 143 -14.01 1.35 -1.22
C ARG A 143 -14.78 0.87 0.01
N PRO A 144 -14.14 0.09 0.90
CA PRO A 144 -14.78 -0.43 2.09
C PRO A 144 -15.14 0.69 3.07
N CYS A 145 -16.34 0.65 3.63
CA CYS A 145 -16.80 1.65 4.59
C CYS A 145 -16.52 1.26 6.06
N ASP A 146 -16.30 -0.01 6.34
CA ASP A 146 -16.04 -0.49 7.69
C ASP A 146 -14.92 -1.55 7.76
N ALA A 147 -14.66 -2.04 8.97
CA ALA A 147 -13.59 -3.01 9.22
C ALA A 147 -13.90 -4.40 8.65
N ASN A 148 -15.17 -4.78 8.55
CA ASN A 148 -15.57 -6.07 8.00
C ASN A 148 -15.37 -6.07 6.49
N GLU A 149 -15.80 -5.00 5.82
CA GLU A 149 -15.57 -4.83 4.39
C GLU A 149 -14.08 -4.77 4.05
N VAL A 150 -13.26 -4.11 4.89
CA VAL A 150 -11.79 -4.16 4.73
C VAL A 150 -11.28 -5.59 4.79
N ALA A 151 -11.76 -6.41 5.74
CA ALA A 151 -11.33 -7.80 5.84
C ALA A 151 -11.74 -8.61 4.59
N GLU A 152 -12.95 -8.38 4.07
CA GLU A 152 -13.42 -9.03 2.84
C GLU A 152 -12.58 -8.60 1.61
N CYS A 153 -12.21 -7.32 1.50
CA CYS A 153 -11.30 -6.86 0.46
C CYS A 153 -9.97 -7.64 0.49
N TRP A 154 -9.35 -7.76 1.67
CA TRP A 154 -8.11 -8.53 1.81
C TRP A 154 -8.32 -10.01 1.48
N ARG A 155 -9.47 -10.59 1.85
CA ARG A 155 -9.81 -11.98 1.50
C ARG A 155 -9.91 -12.19 -0.02
N VAL A 156 -10.41 -11.19 -0.74
CA VAL A 156 -10.46 -11.22 -2.21
C VAL A 156 -9.07 -11.06 -2.83
N PHE A 157 -8.25 -10.12 -2.33
CA PHE A 157 -6.95 -9.81 -2.92
C PHE A 157 -5.90 -10.91 -2.71
N MET A 158 -5.88 -11.53 -1.54
CA MET A 158 -4.79 -12.43 -1.17
C MET A 158 -4.66 -13.67 -2.08
N PRO A 159 -5.72 -14.34 -2.55
CA PRO A 159 -5.60 -15.48 -3.45
C PRO A 159 -5.36 -15.09 -4.92
N MET A 160 -5.47 -13.82 -5.29
CA MET A 160 -5.31 -13.39 -6.68
C MET A 160 -3.90 -13.64 -7.18
N LYS A 161 -3.79 -14.14 -8.40
CA LYS A 161 -2.51 -14.45 -9.06
C LYS A 161 -2.20 -13.47 -10.20
N HIS A 162 -3.22 -12.81 -10.68
CA HIS A 162 -3.20 -11.79 -11.74
C HIS A 162 -4.48 -10.95 -11.64
#